data_49e3b0a5056dea7f87bc0b5060667df7
#
_entry.id   49e3b0a5056dea7f87bc0b5060667df7
#
_cell.length_a   1.000
_cell.length_b   1.000
_cell.length_c   1.000
_cell.angle_alpha   90.00
_cell.angle_beta   90.00
_cell.angle_gamma   90.00
#
_symmetry.space_group_name_H-M   'P 1'
#
loop_
_entity.id
_entity.type
_entity.pdbx_description
1 polymer ?
#
loop_
_entity_poly.entity_id
_entity_poly.type
_entity_poly.pdbx_seq_one_letter_code
_entity_poly.pdbx_strand_id
1 'polypeptide(L)'
;LSKLAWFREARSVELVHVQPPIPYGRAAAWAGREAVERYYSEESDEALKLAAETLTKRGVAFHPVKLVGDPGHEIVRHAQASGCDLVAMGTHGHTAMANLVMGSVATKVIAGSRVPVLLLK
;
A
#
# COMPACT_ATOMS: atom_id res chain seq x y z
N LEU A 1 -19.52 -8.15 -13.27
CA LEU A 1 -18.07 -8.32 -13.43
C LEU A 1 -17.40 -8.50 -12.07
N SER A 2 -16.72 -9.60 -11.95
CA SER A 2 -15.88 -9.84 -10.79
C SER A 2 -14.82 -8.73 -10.72
N LYS A 3 -14.63 -8.16 -9.55
CA LYS A 3 -13.56 -7.19 -9.32
C LYS A 3 -12.19 -7.73 -9.71
N LEU A 4 -12.07 -9.06 -9.74
CA LEU A 4 -10.83 -9.76 -10.08
C LEU A 4 -10.62 -9.92 -11.59
N ALA A 5 -11.68 -9.82 -12.40
CA ALA A 5 -11.53 -9.90 -13.84
C ALA A 5 -10.63 -8.79 -14.37
N TRP A 6 -10.69 -7.61 -13.77
CA TRP A 6 -9.82 -6.50 -14.09
C TRP A 6 -8.36 -6.83 -13.89
N PHE A 7 -8.05 -7.44 -12.74
CA PHE A 7 -6.67 -7.80 -12.40
C PHE A 7 -6.15 -8.97 -13.23
N ARG A 8 -7.03 -9.83 -13.69
CA ARG A 8 -6.62 -10.94 -14.56
C ARG A 8 -6.08 -10.47 -15.90
N GLU A 9 -6.63 -9.38 -16.40
CA GLU A 9 -6.18 -8.80 -17.65
C GLU A 9 -5.06 -7.80 -17.47
N ALA A 10 -4.76 -7.43 -16.25
CA ALA A 10 -3.68 -6.52 -15.97
C ALA A 10 -2.34 -7.17 -16.31
N ARG A 11 -1.52 -6.45 -17.06
CA ARG A 11 -0.20 -6.95 -17.45
C ARG A 11 0.81 -6.89 -16.31
N SER A 12 0.58 -6.00 -15.37
CA SER A 12 1.47 -5.82 -14.24
C SER A 12 0.68 -5.33 -13.04
N VAL A 13 0.83 -6.00 -11.92
CA VAL A 13 0.22 -5.60 -10.66
C VAL A 13 1.33 -5.38 -9.66
N GLU A 14 1.35 -4.22 -9.05
CA GLU A 14 2.24 -3.94 -7.93
C GLU A 14 1.42 -3.94 -6.65
N LEU A 15 1.87 -4.72 -5.68
CA LEU A 15 1.27 -4.74 -4.35
C LEU A 15 2.10 -3.86 -3.44
N VAL A 16 1.57 -2.69 -3.11
CA VAL A 16 2.32 -1.64 -2.43
C VAL A 16 1.91 -1.55 -0.97
N HIS A 17 2.89 -1.50 -0.10
CA HIS A 17 2.70 -1.14 1.29
C HIS A 17 3.62 0.02 1.63
N VAL A 18 3.08 1.02 2.31
CA VAL A 18 3.85 2.14 2.80
C VAL A 18 3.90 2.07 4.33
N GLN A 19 5.10 1.90 4.85
CA GLN A 19 5.31 1.86 6.29
C GLN A 19 5.59 3.27 6.78
N PRO A 20 4.83 3.76 7.77
CA PRO A 20 5.13 5.07 8.37
C PRO A 20 6.53 5.04 8.99
N PRO A 21 7.28 6.13 8.89
CA PRO A 21 8.62 6.15 9.47
C PRO A 21 8.56 6.06 10.98
N ILE A 22 9.57 5.42 11.56
CA ILE A 22 9.72 5.40 13.02
C ILE A 22 9.93 6.85 13.46
N PRO A 23 9.22 7.31 14.51
CA PRO A 23 9.43 8.66 15.02
C PRO A 23 10.90 8.89 15.34
N TYR A 24 11.43 9.98 14.85
CA TYR A 24 12.81 10.34 15.13
C TYR A 24 12.99 10.42 16.62
N GLY A 25 13.85 9.62 17.13
CA GLY A 25 14.13 9.65 18.53
C GLY A 25 15.22 8.68 18.89
N ARG A 26 15.31 8.48 20.16
CA ARG A 26 16.32 7.64 20.78
C ARG A 26 16.37 6.21 20.23
N ALA A 27 15.23 5.69 19.76
CA ALA A 27 15.16 4.32 19.26
C ALA A 27 16.02 4.12 18.01
N ALA A 28 15.96 5.03 17.06
CA ALA A 28 16.76 4.94 15.84
C ALA A 28 18.26 5.10 16.13
N ALA A 29 18.59 6.00 17.05
CA ALA A 29 19.98 6.22 17.45
C ALA A 29 20.58 5.00 18.19
N TRP A 30 19.76 4.31 18.99
CA TRP A 30 20.20 3.17 19.76
C TRP A 30 20.24 1.87 18.97
N ALA A 31 19.29 1.68 18.07
CA ALA A 31 19.14 0.42 17.35
C ALA A 31 20.10 0.31 16.16
N GLY A 32 20.53 1.44 15.61
CA GLY A 32 21.36 1.46 14.43
C GLY A 32 20.55 1.29 13.15
N ARG A 33 21.19 1.60 12.04
CA ARG A 33 20.56 1.62 10.73
C ARG A 33 20.03 0.25 10.30
N GLU A 34 20.81 -0.79 10.51
CA GLU A 34 20.42 -2.15 10.14
C GLU A 34 19.17 -2.63 10.87
N ALA A 35 19.07 -2.31 12.15
CA ALA A 35 17.90 -2.69 12.93
C ALA A 35 16.64 -1.95 12.47
N VAL A 36 16.78 -0.69 12.10
CA VAL A 36 15.66 0.12 11.58
C VAL A 36 15.21 -0.44 10.23
N GLU A 37 16.14 -0.74 9.33
CA GLU A 37 15.83 -1.32 8.02
C GLU A 37 15.16 -2.68 8.16
N ARG A 38 15.63 -3.50 9.10
CA ARG A 38 15.01 -4.79 9.39
C ARG A 38 13.59 -4.62 9.90
N TYR A 39 13.38 -3.69 10.80
CA TYR A 39 12.04 -3.39 11.31
C TYR A 39 11.08 -3.01 10.18
N TYR A 40 11.48 -2.10 9.31
CA TYR A 40 10.65 -1.70 8.18
C TYR A 40 10.34 -2.88 7.26
N SER A 41 11.32 -3.71 6.98
CA SER A 41 11.12 -4.87 6.12
C SER A 41 10.15 -5.88 6.74
N GLU A 42 10.33 -6.20 8.01
CA GLU A 42 9.46 -7.14 8.72
C GLU A 42 8.03 -6.64 8.83
N GLU A 43 7.85 -5.37 9.16
CA GLU A 43 6.52 -4.77 9.25
C GLU A 43 5.83 -4.75 7.89
N SER A 44 6.57 -4.43 6.83
CA SER A 44 6.03 -4.41 5.48
C SER A 44 5.66 -5.82 5.02
N ASP A 45 6.50 -6.81 5.30
CA ASP A 45 6.22 -8.20 4.94
C ASP A 45 4.97 -8.70 5.63
N GLU A 46 4.80 -8.39 6.90
CA GLU A 46 3.61 -8.79 7.65
C GLU A 46 2.35 -8.12 7.09
N ALA A 47 2.44 -6.83 6.79
CA ALA A 47 1.32 -6.10 6.22
C ALA A 47 0.90 -6.63 4.85
N LEU A 48 1.87 -7.03 4.03
CA LEU A 48 1.61 -7.53 2.69
C LEU A 48 1.18 -8.99 2.65
N LYS A 49 1.44 -9.74 3.70
CA LYS A 49 1.26 -11.19 3.73
C LYS A 49 -0.13 -11.63 3.30
N LEU A 50 -1.16 -11.09 3.92
CA LEU A 50 -2.53 -11.50 3.63
C LEU A 50 -2.93 -11.16 2.20
N ALA A 51 -2.59 -9.97 1.74
CA ALA A 51 -2.89 -9.56 0.37
C ALA A 51 -2.12 -10.41 -0.64
N ALA A 52 -0.85 -10.70 -0.37
CA ALA A 52 -0.05 -11.56 -1.24
C ALA A 52 -0.64 -12.96 -1.34
N GLU A 53 -1.05 -13.53 -0.22
CA GLU A 53 -1.70 -14.85 -0.20
C GLU A 53 -2.99 -14.84 -1.01
N THR A 54 -3.79 -13.79 -0.87
CA THR A 54 -5.04 -13.66 -1.60
C THR A 54 -4.80 -13.58 -3.10
N LEU A 55 -3.87 -12.76 -3.54
CA LEU A 55 -3.55 -12.64 -4.96
C LEU A 55 -3.00 -13.96 -5.52
N THR A 56 -2.14 -14.62 -4.78
CA THR A 56 -1.58 -15.91 -5.18
C THR A 56 -2.68 -16.96 -5.35
N LYS A 57 -3.60 -17.05 -4.40
CA LYS A 57 -4.72 -17.99 -4.50
C LYS A 57 -5.63 -17.71 -5.68
N ARG A 58 -5.72 -16.47 -6.10
CA ARG A 58 -6.56 -16.07 -7.23
C ARG A 58 -5.82 -16.10 -8.56
N GLY A 59 -4.58 -16.54 -8.56
CA GLY A 59 -3.78 -16.66 -9.79
C GLY A 59 -3.35 -15.33 -10.38
N VAL A 60 -3.25 -14.30 -9.55
CA VAL A 60 -2.82 -12.97 -9.99
C VAL A 60 -1.34 -12.80 -9.67
N ALA A 61 -0.54 -12.62 -10.71
CA ALA A 61 0.88 -12.32 -10.52
C ALA A 61 1.05 -10.87 -10.06
N PHE A 62 1.97 -10.65 -9.13
CA PHE A 62 2.21 -9.31 -8.59
C PHE A 62 3.66 -9.12 -8.19
N HIS A 63 4.06 -7.86 -8.06
CA HIS A 63 5.36 -7.48 -7.52
C HIS A 63 5.15 -6.72 -6.21
N PRO A 64 5.71 -7.19 -5.10
CA PRO A 64 5.60 -6.45 -3.86
C PRO A 64 6.50 -5.21 -3.88
N VAL A 65 5.96 -4.09 -3.42
CA VAL A 65 6.69 -2.82 -3.33
C VAL A 65 6.56 -2.32 -1.89
N LYS A 66 7.69 -2.08 -1.26
CA LYS A 66 7.76 -1.61 0.12
C LYS A 66 8.31 -0.20 0.13
N LEU A 67 7.53 0.72 0.65
CA LEU A 67 7.90 2.13 0.75
C LEU A 67 7.85 2.58 2.21
N VAL A 68 8.59 3.61 2.52
CA VAL A 68 8.57 4.23 3.86
C VAL A 68 8.28 5.71 3.70
N GLY A 69 7.30 6.20 4.44
CA GLY A 69 6.94 7.60 4.38
C GLY A 69 5.49 7.83 4.77
N ASP A 70 4.96 8.99 4.40
CA ASP A 70 3.54 9.26 4.55
C ASP A 70 2.75 8.46 3.52
N PRO A 71 1.86 7.56 3.96
CA PRO A 71 1.21 6.62 3.03
C PRO A 71 0.52 7.28 1.84
N GLY A 72 -0.30 8.29 2.09
CA GLY A 72 -1.01 8.95 1.00
C GLY A 72 -0.09 9.59 -0.01
N HIS A 73 0.92 10.29 0.47
CA HIS A 73 1.90 10.96 -0.38
C HIS A 73 2.74 9.96 -1.17
N GLU A 74 3.22 8.92 -0.52
CA GLU A 74 4.07 7.91 -1.16
C GLU A 74 3.33 7.10 -2.20
N ILE A 75 2.06 6.79 -1.97
CA ILE A 75 1.24 6.09 -2.96
C ILE A 75 1.08 6.94 -4.21
N VAL A 76 0.73 8.22 -4.06
CA VAL A 76 0.58 9.13 -5.19
C VAL A 76 1.90 9.27 -5.95
N ARG A 77 2.99 9.48 -5.23
CA ARG A 77 4.31 9.61 -5.84
C ARG A 77 4.73 8.37 -6.61
N HIS A 78 4.53 7.21 -6.02
CA HIS A 78 4.87 5.94 -6.65
C HIS A 78 4.00 5.68 -7.89
N ALA A 79 2.71 5.95 -7.80
CA ALA A 79 1.80 5.78 -8.93
C ALA A 79 2.23 6.64 -10.13
N GLN A 80 2.67 7.86 -9.89
CA GLN A 80 3.16 8.73 -10.95
C GLN A 80 4.49 8.22 -11.52
N ALA A 81 5.41 7.83 -10.65
CA ALA A 81 6.73 7.36 -11.07
C ALA A 81 6.66 6.04 -11.84
N SER A 82 5.77 5.15 -11.46
CA SER A 82 5.62 3.85 -12.12
C SER A 82 4.82 3.90 -13.40
N GLY A 83 4.08 4.99 -13.63
CA GLY A 83 3.23 5.11 -14.81
C GLY A 83 2.05 4.16 -14.83
N CYS A 84 1.51 3.82 -13.66
CA CYS A 84 0.38 2.90 -13.58
C CYS A 84 -0.90 3.53 -14.15
N ASP A 85 -1.83 2.69 -14.55
CA ASP A 85 -3.10 3.12 -15.15
C ASP A 85 -4.24 3.22 -14.17
N LEU A 86 -4.08 2.60 -13.01
CA LEU A 86 -5.13 2.51 -12.00
C LEU A 86 -4.51 2.27 -10.63
N VAL A 87 -5.07 2.90 -9.62
CA VAL A 87 -4.75 2.60 -8.22
C VAL A 87 -5.97 1.93 -7.60
N ALA A 88 -5.79 0.76 -7.03
CA ALA A 88 -6.84 0.08 -6.29
C ALA A 88 -6.47 0.04 -4.81
N MET A 89 -7.38 0.42 -3.94
CA MET A 89 -7.10 0.45 -2.51
C MET A 89 -8.38 0.27 -1.70
N GLY A 90 -8.20 -0.12 -0.44
CA GLY A 90 -9.30 -0.19 0.50
C GLY A 90 -9.70 1.21 0.97
N THR A 91 -10.96 1.34 1.36
CA THR A 91 -11.48 2.62 1.90
C THR A 91 -11.15 2.81 3.37
N HIS A 92 -10.81 1.71 4.06
CA HIS A 92 -10.56 1.71 5.50
C HIS A 92 -9.19 1.10 5.78
N GLY A 93 -8.46 1.72 6.68
CA GLY A 93 -7.23 1.15 7.19
C GLY A 93 -7.47 0.12 8.27
N HIS A 94 -6.44 -0.18 9.05
CA HIS A 94 -6.51 -1.17 10.11
C HIS A 94 -7.49 -0.83 11.22
N THR A 95 -7.83 0.44 11.38
CA THR A 95 -8.88 0.86 12.28
C THR A 95 -10.14 1.03 11.48
N ALA A 96 -10.91 -0.02 11.40
CA ALA A 96 -12.22 0.06 10.79
C ALA A 96 -13.12 0.90 11.68
N MET A 97 -13.24 2.15 11.38
CA MET A 97 -14.35 2.95 11.88
C MET A 97 -15.52 2.57 11.01
N ALA A 98 -16.21 1.54 11.43
CA ALA A 98 -17.39 1.06 10.75
C ALA A 98 -18.30 2.23 10.39
N ASN A 99 -18.71 2.28 9.21
CA ASN A 99 -19.76 3.14 8.69
C ASN A 99 -19.38 4.48 8.14
N LEU A 100 -18.22 5.01 8.36
CA LEU A 100 -18.30 6.41 8.28
C LEU A 100 -17.55 7.09 7.22
N VAL A 101 -16.36 7.00 7.10
CA VAL A 101 -15.61 7.91 6.27
C VAL A 101 -14.51 7.16 5.63
N MET A 102 -14.20 7.52 4.42
CA MET A 102 -12.96 7.06 3.81
C MET A 102 -11.80 7.39 4.73
N GLY A 103 -10.87 6.45 4.88
CA GLY A 103 -9.67 6.69 5.64
C GLY A 103 -8.87 7.87 5.09
N SER A 104 -8.04 8.45 5.92
CA SER A 104 -7.22 9.61 5.54
C SER A 104 -6.31 9.32 4.35
N VAL A 105 -5.80 8.10 4.25
CA VAL A 105 -4.93 7.70 3.14
C VAL A 105 -5.72 7.71 1.83
N ALA A 106 -6.91 7.10 1.82
CA ALA A 106 -7.75 7.08 0.62
C ALA A 106 -8.11 8.48 0.17
N THR A 107 -8.46 9.35 1.10
CA THR A 107 -8.77 10.75 0.79
C THR A 107 -7.59 11.47 0.13
N LYS A 108 -6.39 11.29 0.65
CA LYS A 108 -5.20 11.90 0.09
C LYS A 108 -4.87 11.36 -1.30
N VAL A 109 -5.03 10.05 -1.49
CA VAL A 109 -4.76 9.42 -2.78
C VAL A 109 -5.72 9.91 -3.84
N ILE A 110 -7.01 10.00 -3.53
CA ILE A 110 -8.01 10.52 -4.46
C ILE A 110 -7.68 11.95 -4.84
N ALA A 111 -7.34 12.78 -3.87
CA ALA A 111 -7.05 14.18 -4.12
C ALA A 111 -5.80 14.38 -4.98
N GLY A 112 -4.80 13.53 -4.83
CA GLY A 112 -3.51 13.68 -5.50
C GLY A 112 -3.33 12.84 -6.76
N SER A 113 -4.17 11.83 -6.98
CA SER A 113 -3.98 10.89 -8.07
C SER A 113 -4.33 11.50 -9.43
N ARG A 114 -3.49 11.20 -10.41
CA ARG A 114 -3.74 11.57 -11.81
C ARG A 114 -4.34 10.42 -12.61
N VAL A 115 -4.50 9.28 -11.98
CA VAL A 115 -5.13 8.10 -12.58
C VAL A 115 -6.36 7.71 -11.78
N PRO A 116 -7.28 6.93 -12.38
CA PRO A 116 -8.46 6.49 -11.63
C PRO A 116 -8.08 5.73 -10.36
N VAL A 117 -8.88 5.90 -9.33
CA VAL A 117 -8.71 5.20 -8.07
C VAL A 117 -9.94 4.33 -7.84
N LEU A 118 -9.73 3.02 -7.74
CA LEU A 118 -10.78 2.07 -7.44
C LEU A 118 -10.79 1.82 -5.93
N LEU A 119 -11.91 2.12 -5.32
CA LEU A 119 -12.07 1.93 -3.87
C LEU A 119 -12.80 0.64 -3.60
N LEU A 120 -12.25 -0.16 -2.71
CA LEU A 120 -12.79 -1.45 -2.32
C LEU A 120 -13.19 -1.41 -0.85
N LYS A 121 -14.31 -2.00 -0.55
CA LYS A 121 -14.70 -2.20 0.83
C LYS A 121 -14.04 -3.42 1.43
#